data_82c9f4bd8ab01956c84c82b2a2820f33
#
_entry.id   82c9f4bd8ab01956c84c82b2a2820f33
#
_cell.length_a   1.000
_cell.length_b   1.000
_cell.length_c   1.000
_cell.angle_alpha   90.00
_cell.angle_beta   90.00
_cell.angle_gamma   90.00
#
_symmetry.space_group_name_H-M   'P 1'
#
loop_
_entity.id
_entity.type
_entity.pdbx_description
1 polymer ?
#
loop_
_entity_poly.entity_id
_entity_poly.type
_entity_poly.pdbx_seq_one_letter_code
_entity_poly.pdbx_strand_id
1 'polypeptide(L)'
;VANGAVPCSKVTGKWLFPRAALDRWIEAGMAKPHGFVAHDAPPIVGGSHDPLLEWALRRSGSGLALLSVGSEAGLAKLAANEVAIAAIHMHALDNDDANLTAVAAAQHLHDAVVIAFARREEGLLVAPGNPLALSSLTDATKAKARFAARQSGAGAQLLLAKLMAADSSSIERLNLLPSTFMTGDDLAFAIRADEADCGIATRAAANAHGLDFVSLAWEHFDLAMRRRTYFEPGVQALLALMRSPEFHRHAELLGGFDTGAAGTVRLTR
;
A
#
# COMPACT_ATOMS: atom_id res chain seq x y z
N VAL A 1 41.33 -22.61 0.75
CA VAL A 1 40.83 -23.64 1.68
C VAL A 1 41.71 -23.67 2.94
N ALA A 2 43.04 -23.76 2.81
CA ALA A 2 43.97 -23.85 3.96
C ALA A 2 43.93 -22.65 4.91
N ASN A 3 43.54 -21.47 4.42
CA ASN A 3 43.51 -20.22 5.20
C ASN A 3 42.12 -19.79 5.66
N GLY A 4 41.12 -20.67 5.62
CA GLY A 4 39.75 -20.35 6.02
C GLY A 4 39.05 -19.31 5.13
N ALA A 5 39.60 -18.99 3.95
CA ALA A 5 39.08 -17.93 3.06
C ALA A 5 37.78 -18.32 2.32
N VAL A 6 37.40 -19.60 2.30
CA VAL A 6 36.19 -20.10 1.62
C VAL A 6 35.38 -20.98 2.57
N PRO A 7 34.05 -20.80 2.66
CA PRO A 7 33.19 -21.65 3.49
C PRO A 7 33.31 -23.13 3.08
N CYS A 8 33.89 -23.95 3.93
CA CYS A 8 34.05 -25.36 3.69
C CYS A 8 34.06 -26.14 5.00
N SER A 9 33.83 -27.44 4.91
CA SER A 9 33.92 -28.38 6.01
C SER A 9 34.79 -29.58 5.60
N LYS A 10 35.58 -30.11 6.51
CA LYS A 10 36.37 -31.34 6.26
C LYS A 10 35.73 -32.47 7.04
N VAL A 11 34.93 -33.26 6.39
CA VAL A 11 34.26 -34.44 6.95
C VAL A 11 34.79 -35.67 6.24
N THR A 12 35.13 -36.71 6.99
CA THR A 12 35.66 -37.97 6.46
C THR A 12 36.89 -37.81 5.56
N GLY A 13 37.76 -36.81 5.84
CA GLY A 13 38.99 -36.56 5.08
C GLY A 13 38.78 -35.80 3.75
N LYS A 14 37.54 -35.54 3.33
CA LYS A 14 37.20 -34.79 2.11
C LYS A 14 36.73 -33.40 2.45
N TRP A 15 37.07 -32.42 1.59
CA TRP A 15 36.54 -31.05 1.67
C TRP A 15 35.14 -31.03 1.06
N LEU A 16 34.17 -30.54 1.81
CA LEU A 16 32.80 -30.29 1.38
C LEU A 16 32.55 -28.80 1.34
N PHE A 17 31.91 -28.34 0.30
CA PHE A 17 31.56 -26.96 0.06
C PHE A 17 30.03 -26.85 0.04
N PRO A 18 29.37 -26.52 1.16
CA PRO A 18 27.92 -26.37 1.19
C PRO A 18 27.50 -25.24 0.25
N ARG A 19 26.68 -25.56 -0.76
CA ARG A 19 26.25 -24.60 -1.81
C ARG A 19 25.71 -23.32 -1.20
N ALA A 20 24.76 -23.42 -0.27
CA ALA A 20 24.15 -22.25 0.38
C ALA A 20 25.17 -21.39 1.17
N ALA A 21 26.25 -21.95 1.67
CA ALA A 21 27.32 -21.20 2.33
C ALA A 21 28.23 -20.50 1.32
N LEU A 22 28.52 -21.16 0.19
CA LEU A 22 29.26 -20.56 -0.93
C LEU A 22 28.49 -19.41 -1.55
N ASP A 23 27.20 -19.59 -1.83
CA ASP A 23 26.36 -18.55 -2.41
C ASP A 23 26.36 -17.30 -1.52
N ARG A 24 26.14 -17.44 -0.21
CA ARG A 24 26.21 -16.31 0.76
C ARG A 24 27.59 -15.67 0.83
N TRP A 25 28.65 -16.45 0.75
CA TRP A 25 30.02 -15.94 0.78
C TRP A 25 30.36 -15.15 -0.48
N ILE A 26 29.95 -15.65 -1.67
CA ILE A 26 30.07 -14.93 -2.94
C ILE A 26 29.30 -13.61 -2.88
N GLU A 27 28.04 -13.64 -2.41
CA GLU A 27 27.20 -12.45 -2.25
C GLU A 27 27.85 -11.40 -1.31
N ALA A 28 28.42 -11.85 -0.19
CA ALA A 28 29.08 -10.95 0.76
C ALA A 28 30.35 -10.29 0.22
N GLY A 29 31.08 -11.00 -0.66
CA GLY A 29 32.29 -10.50 -1.32
C GLY A 29 32.06 -9.75 -2.65
N MET A 30 30.83 -9.68 -3.12
CA MET A 30 30.50 -9.10 -4.43
C MET A 30 30.59 -7.58 -4.39
N ALA A 31 31.38 -6.98 -5.28
CA ALA A 31 31.27 -5.55 -5.58
C ALA A 31 29.91 -5.29 -6.22
N LYS A 32 29.01 -4.59 -5.50
CA LYS A 32 27.66 -4.31 -5.97
C LYS A 32 27.66 -3.06 -6.84
N PRO A 33 27.50 -3.15 -8.18
CA PRO A 33 27.28 -1.99 -9.01
C PRO A 33 26.00 -1.25 -8.55
N HIS A 34 25.92 0.04 -8.82
CA HIS A 34 24.73 0.83 -8.49
C HIS A 34 23.48 0.17 -9.09
N GLY A 35 22.47 -0.13 -8.26
CA GLY A 35 21.23 -0.83 -8.67
C GLY A 35 21.29 -2.35 -8.73
N PHE A 36 22.40 -2.98 -8.34
CA PHE A 36 22.50 -4.44 -8.27
C PHE A 36 21.72 -4.98 -7.06
N VAL A 37 20.77 -5.87 -7.32
CA VAL A 37 19.98 -6.57 -6.30
C VAL A 37 20.49 -8.00 -6.19
N ALA A 38 21.13 -8.34 -5.07
CA ALA A 38 21.81 -9.61 -4.85
C ALA A 38 20.88 -10.80 -4.59
N HIS A 39 19.62 -10.55 -4.21
CA HIS A 39 18.64 -11.59 -3.89
C HIS A 39 17.23 -11.14 -4.30
N ASP A 40 16.34 -12.09 -4.41
CA ASP A 40 14.93 -11.82 -4.68
C ASP A 40 14.28 -11.14 -3.46
N ALA A 41 13.38 -10.20 -3.73
CA ALA A 41 12.60 -9.59 -2.67
C ALA A 41 11.76 -10.66 -1.96
N PRO A 42 11.57 -10.57 -0.64
CA PRO A 42 10.65 -11.47 0.05
C PRO A 42 9.24 -11.34 -0.53
N PRO A 43 8.42 -12.41 -0.50
CA PRO A 43 7.06 -12.41 -1.07
C PRO A 43 6.11 -11.59 -0.19
N ILE A 44 6.34 -10.31 -0.13
CA ILE A 44 5.60 -9.34 0.68
C ILE A 44 5.02 -8.26 -0.23
N VAL A 45 3.75 -7.93 -0.01
CA VAL A 45 3.11 -6.70 -0.50
C VAL A 45 3.22 -5.66 0.60
N GLY A 46 4.10 -4.68 0.42
CA GLY A 46 4.25 -3.56 1.34
C GLY A 46 3.44 -2.35 0.87
N GLY A 47 2.97 -1.52 1.79
CA GLY A 47 2.29 -0.30 1.41
C GLY A 47 0.99 -0.04 2.13
N SER A 48 0.01 0.47 1.42
CA SER A 48 -1.28 0.80 2.00
C SER A 48 -2.12 -0.42 2.26
N HIS A 49 -2.76 -0.44 3.41
CA HIS A 49 -3.80 -1.42 3.75
C HIS A 49 -5.04 -1.19 2.88
N ASP A 50 -5.63 -2.28 2.43
CA ASP A 50 -6.90 -2.28 1.72
C ASP A 50 -7.63 -3.62 1.94
N PRO A 51 -8.92 -3.63 2.33
CA PRO A 51 -9.63 -4.86 2.66
C PRO A 51 -9.84 -5.78 1.45
N LEU A 52 -10.01 -5.21 0.26
CA LEU A 52 -10.13 -6.01 -0.97
C LEU A 52 -8.79 -6.68 -1.33
N LEU A 53 -7.67 -5.95 -1.16
CA LEU A 53 -6.33 -6.51 -1.38
C LEU A 53 -6.03 -7.62 -0.36
N GLU A 54 -6.31 -7.40 0.90
CA GLU A 54 -6.11 -8.41 1.95
C GLU A 54 -6.90 -9.70 1.66
N TRP A 55 -8.17 -9.57 1.28
CA TRP A 55 -8.98 -10.69 0.85
C TRP A 55 -8.40 -11.37 -0.40
N ALA A 56 -7.99 -10.59 -1.41
CA ALA A 56 -7.45 -11.12 -2.66
C ALA A 56 -6.15 -11.91 -2.45
N LEU A 57 -5.26 -11.43 -1.57
CA LEU A 57 -4.02 -12.14 -1.23
C LEU A 57 -4.31 -13.51 -0.60
N ARG A 58 -5.26 -13.58 0.34
CA ARG A 58 -5.67 -14.85 0.95
C ARG A 58 -6.37 -15.78 -0.04
N ARG A 59 -7.25 -15.22 -0.87
CA ARG A 59 -8.10 -15.99 -1.79
C ARG A 59 -7.35 -16.53 -3.00
N SER A 60 -6.36 -15.79 -3.52
CA SER A 60 -5.59 -16.17 -4.70
C SER A 60 -4.64 -17.34 -4.49
N GLY A 61 -4.29 -17.65 -3.24
CA GLY A 61 -3.23 -18.63 -2.95
C GLY A 61 -1.84 -18.17 -3.40
N SER A 62 -1.64 -16.85 -3.55
CA SER A 62 -0.39 -16.25 -4.04
C SER A 62 0.83 -16.50 -3.17
N GLY A 63 0.64 -16.83 -1.88
CA GLY A 63 1.73 -16.94 -0.92
C GLY A 63 2.35 -15.59 -0.52
N LEU A 64 1.75 -14.47 -0.94
CA LEU A 64 2.20 -13.14 -0.60
C LEU A 64 1.64 -12.71 0.76
N ALA A 65 2.49 -12.16 1.63
CA ALA A 65 2.11 -11.56 2.90
C ALA A 65 1.86 -10.06 2.75
N LEU A 66 1.00 -9.47 3.59
CA LEU A 66 0.74 -8.03 3.60
C LEU A 66 1.52 -7.34 4.72
N LEU A 67 2.16 -6.21 4.41
CA LEU A 67 2.86 -5.32 5.33
C LEU A 67 2.32 -3.89 5.20
N SER A 68 1.44 -3.49 6.13
CA SER A 68 0.78 -2.19 6.11
C SER A 68 1.68 -1.10 6.69
N VAL A 69 2.34 -0.32 5.81
CA VAL A 69 3.29 0.74 6.18
C VAL A 69 2.99 2.10 5.53
N GLY A 70 1.94 2.17 4.70
CA GLY A 70 1.58 3.35 3.90
C GLY A 70 2.26 3.37 2.52
N SER A 71 1.71 4.19 1.61
CA SER A 71 2.10 4.21 0.19
C SER A 71 3.56 4.58 -0.03
N GLU A 72 4.02 5.67 0.59
CA GLU A 72 5.40 6.15 0.42
C GLU A 72 6.43 5.15 0.95
N ALA A 73 6.21 4.64 2.17
CA ALA A 73 7.10 3.64 2.76
C ALA A 73 7.09 2.32 1.97
N GLY A 74 5.92 1.91 1.45
CA GLY A 74 5.81 0.74 0.58
C GLY A 74 6.63 0.88 -0.70
N LEU A 75 6.55 2.04 -1.36
CA LEU A 75 7.33 2.33 -2.57
C LEU A 75 8.84 2.39 -2.29
N ALA A 76 9.24 3.02 -1.17
CA ALA A 76 10.62 3.04 -0.75
C ALA A 76 11.17 1.63 -0.48
N LYS A 77 10.39 0.77 0.18
CA LYS A 77 10.74 -0.64 0.43
C LYS A 77 10.86 -1.46 -0.86
N LEU A 78 9.99 -1.22 -1.84
CA LEU A 78 10.10 -1.85 -3.17
C LEU A 78 11.41 -1.43 -3.85
N ALA A 79 11.74 -0.15 -3.84
CA ALA A 79 12.99 0.37 -4.41
C ALA A 79 14.23 -0.24 -3.72
N ALA A 80 14.16 -0.44 -2.40
CA ALA A 80 15.20 -1.08 -1.58
C ALA A 80 15.22 -2.63 -1.70
N ASN A 81 14.27 -3.23 -2.46
CA ASN A 81 14.09 -4.69 -2.58
C ASN A 81 13.74 -5.40 -1.26
N GLU A 82 13.10 -4.69 -0.33
CA GLU A 82 12.62 -5.23 0.95
C GLU A 82 11.21 -5.85 0.83
N VAL A 83 10.48 -5.54 -0.25
CA VAL A 83 9.17 -6.11 -0.59
C VAL A 83 9.10 -6.43 -2.08
N ALA A 84 8.31 -7.42 -2.47
CA ALA A 84 8.12 -7.81 -3.86
C ALA A 84 7.19 -6.86 -4.62
N ILE A 85 6.19 -6.33 -3.93
CA ILE A 85 5.13 -5.46 -4.48
C ILE A 85 4.93 -4.27 -3.54
N ALA A 86 4.69 -3.09 -4.08
CA ALA A 86 4.19 -1.94 -3.33
C ALA A 86 2.73 -1.66 -3.71
N ALA A 87 1.84 -1.66 -2.71
CA ALA A 87 0.45 -1.23 -2.85
C ALA A 87 0.34 0.26 -2.54
N ILE A 88 -0.01 1.07 -3.54
CA ILE A 88 0.11 2.51 -3.49
C ILE A 88 -1.17 3.25 -3.93
N HIS A 89 -1.46 4.33 -3.24
CA HIS A 89 -2.37 5.40 -3.65
C HIS A 89 -1.76 6.75 -3.26
N MET A 90 -1.10 7.35 -4.21
CA MET A 90 -0.43 8.65 -4.04
C MET A 90 -1.36 9.78 -4.45
N HIS A 91 -1.18 10.92 -3.82
CA HIS A 91 -1.89 12.15 -4.18
C HIS A 91 -0.91 13.28 -4.39
N ALA A 92 -1.13 14.07 -5.45
CA ALA A 92 -0.41 15.31 -5.72
C ALA A 92 -1.41 16.39 -6.17
N LEU A 93 -1.10 17.65 -5.90
CA LEU A 93 -2.03 18.77 -6.15
C LEU A 93 -2.46 18.87 -7.62
N ASP A 94 -1.52 18.64 -8.54
CA ASP A 94 -1.72 18.88 -9.97
C ASP A 94 -1.61 17.60 -10.82
N ASN A 95 -1.77 16.41 -10.21
CA ASN A 95 -1.53 15.17 -10.93
C ASN A 95 -2.51 14.06 -10.53
N ASP A 96 -3.38 13.68 -11.47
CA ASP A 96 -4.31 12.56 -11.29
C ASP A 96 -3.62 11.19 -11.38
N ASP A 97 -2.41 11.12 -11.98
CA ASP A 97 -1.58 9.93 -12.07
C ASP A 97 -0.37 9.95 -11.11
N ALA A 98 -0.59 10.45 -9.90
CA ALA A 98 0.46 10.57 -8.89
C ALA A 98 1.19 9.24 -8.59
N ASN A 99 0.48 8.10 -8.68
CA ASN A 99 1.09 6.77 -8.54
C ASN A 99 2.18 6.54 -9.59
N LEU A 100 1.87 6.81 -10.86
CA LEU A 100 2.79 6.58 -11.97
C LEU A 100 3.99 7.52 -11.89
N THR A 101 3.75 8.78 -11.53
CA THR A 101 4.80 9.78 -11.34
C THR A 101 5.72 9.39 -10.19
N ALA A 102 5.19 8.94 -9.05
CA ALA A 102 5.98 8.50 -7.91
C ALA A 102 6.86 7.29 -8.25
N VAL A 103 6.31 6.29 -8.96
CA VAL A 103 7.07 5.12 -9.42
C VAL A 103 8.15 5.53 -10.43
N ALA A 104 7.83 6.44 -11.36
CA ALA A 104 8.80 6.93 -12.34
C ALA A 104 9.93 7.74 -11.70
N ALA A 105 9.68 8.45 -10.62
CA ALA A 105 10.67 9.20 -9.87
C ALA A 105 11.51 8.35 -8.90
N ALA A 106 11.03 7.14 -8.55
CA ALA A 106 11.71 6.28 -7.58
C ALA A 106 13.09 5.85 -8.09
N GLN A 107 14.13 6.23 -7.34
CA GLN A 107 15.50 5.82 -7.63
C GLN A 107 15.63 4.30 -7.52
N HIS A 108 16.49 3.71 -8.36
CA HIS A 108 16.75 2.26 -8.39
C HIS A 108 15.55 1.35 -8.78
N LEU A 109 14.47 1.94 -9.29
CA LEU A 109 13.29 1.21 -9.77
C LEU A 109 13.10 1.44 -11.29
N HIS A 110 14.11 1.04 -12.09
CA HIS A 110 14.14 1.29 -13.53
C HIS A 110 13.39 0.23 -14.36
N ASP A 111 13.02 -0.87 -13.74
CA ASP A 111 12.34 -2.03 -14.33
C ASP A 111 10.93 -2.23 -13.76
N ALA A 112 10.24 -1.13 -13.44
CA ALA A 112 8.94 -1.16 -12.79
C ALA A 112 7.81 -1.51 -13.76
N VAL A 113 6.85 -2.29 -13.23
CA VAL A 113 5.51 -2.47 -13.80
C VAL A 113 4.49 -1.99 -12.76
N VAL A 114 3.51 -1.20 -13.18
CA VAL A 114 2.38 -0.78 -12.35
C VAL A 114 1.11 -1.39 -12.91
N ILE A 115 0.37 -2.09 -12.06
CA ILE A 115 -0.88 -2.76 -12.39
C ILE A 115 -2.02 -2.05 -11.66
N ALA A 116 -3.09 -1.72 -12.37
CA ALA A 116 -4.33 -1.26 -11.76
C ALA A 116 -4.91 -2.36 -10.88
N PHE A 117 -5.09 -2.08 -9.59
CA PHE A 117 -5.81 -2.97 -8.70
C PHE A 117 -7.30 -2.62 -8.67
N ALA A 118 -7.62 -1.38 -8.33
CA ALA A 118 -8.97 -0.82 -8.36
C ALA A 118 -8.91 0.71 -8.36
N ARG A 119 -10.01 1.37 -8.73
CA ARG A 119 -10.30 2.70 -8.19
C ARG A 119 -11.14 2.50 -6.94
N ARG A 120 -10.94 3.35 -5.94
CA ARG A 120 -11.70 3.25 -4.69
C ARG A 120 -12.13 4.63 -4.21
N GLU A 121 -13.20 4.64 -3.46
CA GLU A 121 -13.79 5.85 -2.93
C GLU A 121 -13.26 6.14 -1.54
N GLU A 122 -12.63 7.31 -1.38
CA GLU A 122 -12.15 7.86 -0.12
C GLU A 122 -13.09 8.99 0.34
N GLY A 123 -13.32 9.08 1.63
CA GLY A 123 -14.21 10.09 2.19
C GLY A 123 -14.11 10.22 3.70
N LEU A 124 -14.92 11.11 4.25
CA LEU A 124 -15.07 11.23 5.70
C LEU A 124 -15.92 10.08 6.21
N LEU A 125 -15.37 9.30 7.12
CA LEU A 125 -16.13 8.43 8.00
C LEU A 125 -16.70 9.27 9.13
N VAL A 126 -17.97 9.06 9.44
CA VAL A 126 -18.68 9.75 10.53
C VAL A 126 -19.57 8.76 11.29
N ALA A 127 -19.90 9.07 12.52
CA ALA A 127 -20.80 8.24 13.30
C ALA A 127 -22.18 8.10 12.63
N PRO A 128 -22.93 7.00 12.87
CA PRO A 128 -24.25 6.78 12.28
C PRO A 128 -25.18 7.97 12.52
N GLY A 129 -25.89 8.38 11.46
CA GLY A 129 -26.76 9.56 11.49
C GLY A 129 -26.01 10.88 11.32
N ASN A 130 -24.67 10.86 11.16
CA ASN A 130 -23.84 12.04 10.97
C ASN A 130 -24.21 13.19 11.92
N PRO A 131 -24.03 13.03 13.24
CA PRO A 131 -24.58 13.94 14.25
C PRO A 131 -24.05 15.39 14.15
N LEU A 132 -22.88 15.59 13.53
CA LEU A 132 -22.31 16.92 13.29
C LEU A 132 -22.69 17.49 11.91
N ALA A 133 -23.52 16.79 11.13
CA ALA A 133 -23.94 17.16 9.78
C ALA A 133 -22.76 17.55 8.86
N LEU A 134 -21.66 16.79 8.94
CA LEU A 134 -20.46 17.02 8.14
C LEU A 134 -20.72 16.66 6.68
N SER A 135 -20.43 17.54 5.75
CA SER A 135 -20.49 17.32 4.31
C SER A 135 -19.16 17.59 3.60
N SER A 136 -18.20 18.16 4.31
CA SER A 136 -16.88 18.55 3.81
C SER A 136 -15.84 18.66 4.93
N LEU A 137 -14.55 18.76 4.56
CA LEU A 137 -13.47 19.10 5.49
C LEU A 137 -13.65 20.49 6.13
N THR A 138 -14.23 21.41 5.37
CA THR A 138 -14.56 22.75 5.87
C THR A 138 -15.59 22.68 7.01
N ASP A 139 -16.59 21.80 6.92
CA ASP A 139 -17.56 21.62 8.00
C ASP A 139 -16.91 20.96 9.22
N ALA A 140 -16.03 19.98 9.04
CA ALA A 140 -15.26 19.37 10.12
C ALA A 140 -14.42 20.43 10.88
N THR A 141 -13.80 21.36 10.13
CA THR A 141 -13.04 22.48 10.70
C THR A 141 -13.94 23.43 11.50
N LYS A 142 -15.08 23.85 10.93
CA LYS A 142 -16.05 24.78 11.59
C LYS A 142 -16.65 24.16 12.84
N ALA A 143 -17.01 22.89 12.79
CA ALA A 143 -17.55 22.13 13.91
C ALA A 143 -16.50 21.83 14.98
N LYS A 144 -15.19 22.06 14.72
CA LYS A 144 -14.09 21.64 15.57
C LYS A 144 -14.15 20.14 15.88
N ALA A 145 -14.60 19.33 14.90
CA ALA A 145 -14.74 17.90 15.03
C ALA A 145 -13.38 17.27 15.40
N ARG A 146 -13.41 16.29 16.33
CA ARG A 146 -12.22 15.51 16.71
C ARG A 146 -11.81 14.67 15.50
N PHE A 147 -10.75 15.10 14.81
CA PHE A 147 -10.31 14.52 13.55
C PHE A 147 -9.26 13.45 13.77
N ALA A 148 -9.55 12.22 13.36
CA ALA A 148 -8.62 11.11 13.37
C ALA A 148 -7.72 11.20 12.13
N ALA A 149 -6.41 11.42 12.33
CA ALA A 149 -5.44 11.52 11.25
C ALA A 149 -4.68 10.19 11.04
N ARG A 150 -4.31 9.93 9.78
CA ARG A 150 -3.41 8.81 9.42
C ARG A 150 -1.95 9.24 9.63
N GLN A 151 -1.06 8.24 9.73
CA GLN A 151 0.38 8.50 9.78
C GLN A 151 0.87 9.25 8.52
N SER A 152 1.97 9.99 8.67
CA SER A 152 2.64 10.65 7.54
C SER A 152 2.98 9.63 6.43
N GLY A 153 2.83 10.02 5.17
CA GLY A 153 3.07 9.15 4.01
C GLY A 153 1.98 8.10 3.73
N ALA A 154 0.92 8.05 4.55
CA ALA A 154 -0.28 7.29 4.19
C ALA A 154 -1.06 8.05 3.09
N GLY A 155 -1.58 7.32 2.08
CA GLY A 155 -2.30 7.97 1.00
C GLY A 155 -3.51 8.80 1.44
N ALA A 156 -4.29 8.35 2.42
CA ALA A 156 -5.39 9.15 2.98
C ALA A 156 -4.88 10.45 3.65
N GLN A 157 -3.66 10.46 4.22
CA GLN A 157 -3.04 11.68 4.75
C GLN A 157 -2.58 12.61 3.62
N LEU A 158 -2.07 12.04 2.52
CA LEU A 158 -1.72 12.80 1.31
C LEU A 158 -2.98 13.40 0.68
N LEU A 159 -4.08 12.64 0.62
CA LEU A 159 -5.38 13.13 0.15
C LEU A 159 -5.88 14.30 1.02
N LEU A 160 -5.81 14.16 2.36
CA LEU A 160 -6.18 15.25 3.27
C LEU A 160 -5.38 16.52 2.96
N ALA A 161 -4.06 16.42 2.80
CA ALA A 161 -3.21 17.56 2.47
C ALA A 161 -3.61 18.20 1.12
N LYS A 162 -3.88 17.37 0.10
CA LYS A 162 -4.34 17.82 -1.22
C LYS A 162 -5.66 18.60 -1.11
N LEU A 163 -6.66 18.04 -0.44
CA LEU A 163 -7.99 18.66 -0.32
C LEU A 163 -7.96 19.95 0.50
N MET A 164 -7.21 19.98 1.61
CA MET A 164 -7.07 21.20 2.41
C MET A 164 -6.36 22.32 1.64
N ALA A 165 -5.33 21.97 0.85
CA ALA A 165 -4.63 22.96 0.01
C ALA A 165 -5.54 23.49 -1.12
N ALA A 166 -6.37 22.65 -1.74
CA ALA A 166 -7.33 23.06 -2.75
C ALA A 166 -8.36 24.06 -2.21
N ASP A 167 -8.76 23.92 -0.95
CA ASP A 167 -9.66 24.85 -0.25
C ASP A 167 -8.92 26.08 0.31
N SER A 168 -7.65 26.31 -0.07
CA SER A 168 -6.80 27.36 0.50
C SER A 168 -6.77 27.35 2.04
N SER A 169 -6.83 26.15 2.61
CA SER A 169 -6.86 25.89 4.05
C SER A 169 -5.63 25.10 4.48
N SER A 170 -5.41 25.01 5.78
CA SER A 170 -4.29 24.27 6.37
C SER A 170 -4.80 23.16 7.29
N ILE A 171 -4.10 22.04 7.31
CA ILE A 171 -4.37 20.91 8.20
C ILE A 171 -4.36 21.33 9.67
N GLU A 172 -3.56 22.34 10.02
CA GLU A 172 -3.46 22.91 11.37
C GLU A 172 -4.77 23.52 11.88
N ARG A 173 -5.73 23.79 11.00
CA ARG A 173 -7.07 24.28 11.36
C ARG A 173 -8.02 23.18 11.84
N LEU A 174 -7.68 21.90 11.56
CA LEU A 174 -8.43 20.77 12.05
C LEU A 174 -8.10 20.51 13.54
N ASN A 175 -9.08 20.06 14.28
CA ASN A 175 -8.91 19.60 15.65
C ASN A 175 -8.37 18.16 15.63
N LEU A 176 -7.08 18.01 15.32
CA LEU A 176 -6.43 16.71 15.20
C LEU A 176 -6.31 16.02 16.56
N LEU A 177 -6.62 14.73 16.59
CA LEU A 177 -6.31 13.90 17.76
C LEU A 177 -4.79 13.74 17.89
N PRO A 178 -4.26 13.60 19.13
CA PRO A 178 -2.83 13.39 19.36
C PRO A 178 -2.31 12.06 18.77
N SER A 179 -3.20 11.07 18.71
CA SER A 179 -2.88 9.73 18.17
C SER A 179 -3.00 9.71 16.66
N THR A 180 -2.11 8.94 16.00
CA THR A 180 -2.22 8.62 14.59
C THR A 180 -2.67 7.17 14.40
N PHE A 181 -3.44 6.92 13.35
CA PHE A 181 -4.04 5.62 13.06
C PHE A 181 -3.32 4.94 11.89
N MET A 182 -2.95 3.66 12.04
CA MET A 182 -2.16 2.95 11.04
C MET A 182 -2.99 2.39 9.89
N THR A 183 -4.28 2.11 10.13
CA THR A 183 -5.21 1.60 9.11
C THR A 183 -6.51 2.40 9.08
N GLY A 184 -7.30 2.24 8.01
CA GLY A 184 -8.66 2.79 7.94
C GLY A 184 -9.59 2.16 8.97
N ASP A 185 -9.36 0.88 9.30
CA ASP A 185 -10.14 0.15 10.31
C ASP A 185 -9.86 0.66 11.72
N ASP A 186 -8.60 0.95 12.08
CA ASP A 186 -8.26 1.57 13.37
C ASP A 186 -8.97 2.91 13.53
N LEU A 187 -8.98 3.73 12.47
CA LEU A 187 -9.67 5.01 12.45
C LEU A 187 -11.19 4.82 12.58
N ALA A 188 -11.77 3.89 11.84
CA ALA A 188 -13.19 3.60 11.92
C ALA A 188 -13.60 3.10 13.31
N PHE A 189 -12.76 2.28 13.94
CA PHE A 189 -12.97 1.82 15.32
C PHE A 189 -12.99 3.00 16.30
N ALA A 190 -12.06 3.96 16.19
CA ALA A 190 -12.03 5.14 17.05
C ALA A 190 -13.30 5.99 16.92
N ILE A 191 -13.87 6.12 15.71
CA ILE A 191 -15.15 6.81 15.52
C ILE A 191 -16.29 6.04 16.18
N ARG A 192 -16.32 4.71 16.03
CA ARG A 192 -17.33 3.88 16.71
C ARG A 192 -17.25 3.93 18.23
N ALA A 193 -16.03 4.04 18.77
CA ALA A 193 -15.78 4.14 20.20
C ALA A 193 -16.02 5.54 20.77
N ASP A 194 -16.48 6.49 19.95
CA ASP A 194 -16.64 7.91 20.32
C ASP A 194 -15.33 8.58 20.79
N GLU A 195 -14.21 8.08 20.29
CA GLU A 195 -12.88 8.70 20.50
C GLU A 195 -12.59 9.77 19.45
N ALA A 196 -13.20 9.65 18.25
CA ALA A 196 -13.10 10.57 17.14
C ALA A 196 -14.50 10.88 16.58
N ASP A 197 -14.67 12.06 15.96
CA ASP A 197 -15.91 12.44 15.26
C ASP A 197 -15.86 12.12 13.78
N CYS A 198 -14.66 12.23 13.17
CA CYS A 198 -14.46 11.92 11.75
C CYS A 198 -12.98 11.66 11.42
N GLY A 199 -12.76 11.16 10.21
CA GLY A 199 -11.44 10.98 9.61
C GLY A 199 -11.56 10.45 8.19
N ILE A 200 -10.47 10.47 7.40
CA ILE A 200 -10.49 10.00 6.01
C ILE A 200 -10.09 8.53 5.94
N ALA A 201 -10.98 7.72 5.34
CA ALA A 201 -10.71 6.34 4.95
C ALA A 201 -11.64 5.93 3.79
N THR A 202 -11.55 4.66 3.37
CA THR A 202 -12.37 4.11 2.28
C THR A 202 -13.82 3.90 2.68
N ARG A 203 -14.73 3.94 1.69
CA ARG A 203 -16.14 3.52 1.91
C ARG A 203 -16.23 2.09 2.46
N ALA A 204 -15.37 1.20 2.03
CA ALA A 204 -15.34 -0.18 2.53
C ALA A 204 -15.08 -0.24 4.04
N ALA A 205 -14.19 0.60 4.57
CA ALA A 205 -13.96 0.68 6.02
C ALA A 205 -15.21 1.23 6.75
N ALA A 206 -15.88 2.24 6.19
CA ALA A 206 -17.14 2.73 6.75
C ALA A 206 -18.20 1.63 6.82
N ASN A 207 -18.41 0.90 5.71
CA ASN A 207 -19.37 -0.19 5.62
C ASN A 207 -19.07 -1.31 6.63
N ALA A 208 -17.81 -1.73 6.73
CA ALA A 208 -17.39 -2.79 7.66
C ALA A 208 -17.65 -2.45 9.13
N HIS A 209 -17.59 -1.17 9.47
CA HIS A 209 -17.78 -0.67 10.83
C HIS A 209 -19.19 -0.10 11.09
N GLY A 210 -20.09 -0.12 10.09
CA GLY A 210 -21.45 0.44 10.21
C GLY A 210 -21.46 1.94 10.47
N LEU A 211 -20.53 2.67 9.85
CA LEU A 211 -20.42 4.13 9.89
C LEU A 211 -21.08 4.75 8.67
N ASP A 212 -21.50 6.00 8.79
CA ASP A 212 -21.89 6.81 7.64
C ASP A 212 -20.65 7.34 6.91
N PHE A 213 -20.83 7.69 5.65
CA PHE A 213 -19.74 8.06 4.75
C PHE A 213 -20.08 9.26 3.90
N VAL A 214 -19.20 10.24 3.90
CA VAL A 214 -19.27 11.43 3.03
C VAL A 214 -18.18 11.33 1.97
N SER A 215 -18.57 11.13 0.72
CA SER A 215 -17.64 10.97 -0.42
C SER A 215 -16.81 12.24 -0.63
N LEU A 216 -15.48 12.10 -0.74
CA LEU A 216 -14.58 13.21 -1.03
C LEU A 216 -13.85 13.03 -2.36
N ALA A 217 -13.39 11.82 -2.68
CA ALA A 217 -12.61 11.56 -3.89
C ALA A 217 -12.69 10.09 -4.33
N TRP A 218 -12.46 9.88 -5.65
CA TRP A 218 -12.09 8.59 -6.20
C TRP A 218 -10.61 8.58 -6.52
N GLU A 219 -9.91 7.52 -6.14
CA GLU A 219 -8.47 7.39 -6.31
C GLU A 219 -8.08 6.10 -7.02
N HIS A 220 -6.90 6.10 -7.64
CA HIS A 220 -6.28 4.88 -8.12
C HIS A 220 -5.53 4.19 -6.99
N PHE A 221 -5.83 2.91 -6.79
CA PHE A 221 -5.06 2.01 -5.96
C PHE A 221 -4.36 1.00 -6.85
N ASP A 222 -3.03 1.06 -6.88
CA ASP A 222 -2.20 0.33 -7.83
C ASP A 222 -1.19 -0.58 -7.12
N LEU A 223 -0.75 -1.62 -7.84
CA LEU A 223 0.32 -2.51 -7.42
C LEU A 223 1.55 -2.24 -8.29
N ALA A 224 2.61 -1.69 -7.68
CA ALA A 224 3.89 -1.50 -8.32
C ALA A 224 4.83 -2.66 -7.96
N MET A 225 5.60 -3.14 -8.94
CA MET A 225 6.54 -4.24 -8.76
C MET A 225 7.66 -4.16 -9.79
N ARG A 226 8.74 -4.93 -9.60
CA ARG A 226 9.76 -5.11 -10.63
C ARG A 226 9.23 -5.99 -11.75
N ARG A 227 9.70 -5.78 -12.97
CA ARG A 227 9.26 -6.55 -14.15
C ARG A 227 9.41 -8.06 -13.97
N ARG A 228 10.49 -8.54 -13.34
CA ARG A 228 10.66 -9.97 -13.07
C ARG A 228 9.61 -10.51 -12.11
N THR A 229 9.27 -9.76 -11.06
CA THR A 229 8.26 -10.13 -10.06
C THR A 229 6.89 -10.32 -10.68
N TYR A 230 6.54 -9.54 -11.72
CA TYR A 230 5.29 -9.70 -12.46
C TYR A 230 5.08 -11.13 -12.97
N PHE A 231 6.15 -11.83 -13.38
CA PHE A 231 6.07 -13.19 -13.93
C PHE A 231 6.10 -14.30 -12.87
N GLU A 232 6.25 -13.96 -11.60
CA GLU A 232 6.27 -14.97 -10.53
C GLU A 232 4.90 -15.63 -10.36
N PRO A 233 4.88 -16.97 -10.09
CA PRO A 233 3.62 -17.71 -10.01
C PRO A 233 2.61 -17.14 -9.02
N GLY A 234 3.06 -16.67 -7.84
CA GLY A 234 2.20 -16.06 -6.83
C GLY A 234 1.54 -14.78 -7.32
N VAL A 235 2.28 -13.94 -8.05
CA VAL A 235 1.76 -12.71 -8.65
C VAL A 235 0.76 -13.04 -9.77
N GLN A 236 1.06 -14.01 -10.62
CA GLN A 236 0.14 -14.44 -11.67
C GLN A 236 -1.16 -15.04 -11.10
N ALA A 237 -1.10 -15.75 -9.97
CA ALA A 237 -2.29 -16.23 -9.26
C ALA A 237 -3.17 -15.06 -8.75
N LEU A 238 -2.55 -14.02 -8.17
CA LEU A 238 -3.26 -12.81 -7.77
C LEU A 238 -3.91 -12.11 -8.98
N LEU A 239 -3.17 -11.92 -10.08
CA LEU A 239 -3.69 -11.29 -11.30
C LEU A 239 -4.82 -12.09 -11.94
N ALA A 240 -4.76 -13.43 -11.90
CA ALA A 240 -5.84 -14.30 -12.37
C ALA A 240 -7.12 -14.10 -11.55
N LEU A 241 -6.99 -14.01 -10.21
CA LEU A 241 -8.13 -13.69 -9.34
C LEU A 241 -8.70 -12.30 -9.64
N MET A 242 -7.85 -11.27 -9.79
CA MET A 242 -8.29 -9.90 -10.07
C MET A 242 -9.14 -9.79 -11.34
N ARG A 243 -8.95 -10.68 -12.32
CA ARG A 243 -9.72 -10.74 -13.57
C ARG A 243 -10.97 -11.61 -13.47
N SER A 244 -11.22 -12.24 -12.32
CA SER A 244 -12.33 -13.17 -12.16
C SER A 244 -13.62 -12.47 -11.74
N PRO A 245 -14.80 -13.04 -12.08
CA PRO A 245 -16.08 -12.53 -11.57
C PRO A 245 -16.20 -12.57 -10.04
N GLU A 246 -15.44 -13.43 -9.37
CA GLU A 246 -15.40 -13.54 -7.92
C GLU A 246 -14.82 -12.27 -7.29
N PHE A 247 -13.74 -11.73 -7.86
CA PHE A 247 -13.10 -10.50 -7.41
C PHE A 247 -14.05 -9.30 -7.52
N HIS A 248 -14.71 -9.15 -8.67
CA HIS A 248 -15.65 -8.06 -8.91
C HIS A 248 -16.84 -8.11 -7.94
N ARG A 249 -17.44 -9.29 -7.74
CA ARG A 249 -18.53 -9.46 -6.76
C ARG A 249 -18.10 -9.14 -5.33
N HIS A 250 -16.88 -9.53 -4.94
CA HIS A 250 -16.40 -9.22 -3.60
C HIS A 250 -16.16 -7.71 -3.41
N ALA A 251 -15.65 -7.03 -4.42
CA ALA A 251 -15.50 -5.58 -4.45
C ALA A 251 -16.86 -4.85 -4.32
N GLU A 252 -17.90 -5.34 -5.02
CA GLU A 252 -19.26 -4.83 -4.91
C GLU A 252 -19.83 -5.00 -3.49
N LEU A 253 -19.60 -6.16 -2.86
CA LEU A 253 -20.06 -6.43 -1.48
C LEU A 253 -19.38 -5.53 -0.44
N LEU A 254 -18.10 -5.21 -0.61
CA LEU A 254 -17.39 -4.26 0.24
C LEU A 254 -17.89 -2.82 0.02
N GLY A 255 -18.22 -2.49 -1.23
CA GLY A 255 -18.66 -1.16 -1.66
C GLY A 255 -17.53 -0.15 -1.84
N GLY A 256 -17.74 0.84 -2.70
CA GLY A 256 -16.77 1.91 -2.95
C GLY A 256 -15.57 1.50 -3.79
N PHE A 257 -15.68 0.46 -4.61
CA PHE A 257 -14.66 0.01 -5.56
C PHE A 257 -15.19 0.04 -7.00
N ASP A 258 -14.32 0.51 -7.91
CA ASP A 258 -14.44 0.29 -9.35
C ASP A 258 -13.27 -0.58 -9.79
N THR A 259 -13.58 -1.80 -10.21
CA THR A 259 -12.61 -2.83 -10.61
C THR A 259 -12.56 -3.06 -12.12
N GLY A 260 -13.18 -2.19 -12.93
CA GLY A 260 -13.25 -2.35 -14.38
C GLY A 260 -11.89 -2.44 -15.08
N ALA A 261 -10.86 -1.82 -14.50
CA ALA A 261 -9.49 -1.87 -15.02
C ALA A 261 -8.58 -2.86 -14.27
N ALA A 262 -9.11 -3.68 -13.34
CA ALA A 262 -8.31 -4.56 -12.51
C ALA A 262 -7.43 -5.52 -13.33
N GLY A 263 -6.15 -5.63 -12.98
CA GLY A 263 -5.18 -6.48 -13.66
C GLY A 263 -4.64 -5.93 -14.99
N THR A 264 -4.98 -4.68 -15.35
CA THR A 264 -4.38 -4.00 -16.53
C THR A 264 -3.07 -3.31 -16.17
N VAL A 265 -2.14 -3.27 -17.12
CA VAL A 265 -0.86 -2.56 -16.97
C VAL A 265 -1.08 -1.07 -17.18
N ARG A 266 -0.70 -0.24 -16.21
CA ARG A 266 -0.75 1.23 -16.30
C ARG A 266 0.61 1.85 -16.66
N LEU A 267 1.71 1.20 -16.26
CA LEU A 267 3.06 1.64 -16.56
C LEU A 267 3.97 0.43 -16.76
N THR A 268 4.83 0.52 -17.76
CA THR A 268 6.00 -0.35 -17.93
C THR A 268 7.22 0.54 -18.17
N ARG A 269 8.28 0.29 -17.39
CA ARG A 269 9.51 1.06 -17.44
C ARG A 269 10.72 0.18 -17.69
#